data_e97a4ea8282aaf596770a8dfeb223d5b
#
_entry.id   e97a4ea8282aaf596770a8dfeb223d5b
#
_cell.length_a   1.000
_cell.length_b   1.000
_cell.length_c   1.000
_cell.angle_alpha   90.00
_cell.angle_beta   90.00
_cell.angle_gamma   90.00
#
_symmetry.space_group_name_H-M   'P 1'
#
loop_
_entity.id
_entity.type
_entity.pdbx_description
1 polymer ?
#
loop_
_entity_poly.entity_id
_entity_poly.type
_entity_poly.pdbx_seq_one_letter_code
_entity_poly.pdbx_strand_id
1 'polypeptide(L)'
;MTLRARGCLLEAVETLVLTLIIFLVIQNFVAQPYQVEQMSMENTLLPNQYVLVDKLTPRFDSYKRGDIVVFTPPGASSNSTPFIKRVIGLPGDTVDLSNGHVFINDQEISEPYVYPGQTTEPIGGQDHWIVPPGMLFVMGDHRENSSDSRVFGPVPLDNVIGRAWLRYWPLSAFEVIATPTYPDLSPLALPSAAPSGHVRGAPAQPAAIAVEPSGQVRGSPVARAA
;
A
#
# COMPACT_ATOMS: atom_id res chain seq x y z
N MET A 1 59.61 -6.47 -15.76
CA MET A 1 58.64 -5.69 -14.93
C MET A 1 57.18 -5.68 -15.44
N THR A 2 56.91 -6.09 -16.67
CA THR A 2 55.59 -5.96 -17.33
C THR A 2 54.54 -7.02 -16.96
N LEU A 3 54.96 -8.24 -16.60
CA LEU A 3 54.02 -9.34 -16.27
C LEU A 3 53.33 -9.18 -14.91
N ARG A 4 54.03 -8.66 -13.90
CA ARG A 4 53.44 -8.37 -12.58
C ARG A 4 52.44 -7.22 -12.62
N ALA A 5 52.67 -6.19 -13.44
CA ALA A 5 51.78 -5.06 -13.61
C ALA A 5 50.46 -5.48 -14.32
N ARG A 6 50.53 -6.43 -15.26
CA ARG A 6 49.29 -6.97 -15.93
C ARG A 6 48.46 -7.82 -14.98
N GLY A 7 49.06 -8.61 -14.10
CA GLY A 7 48.34 -9.38 -13.09
C GLY A 7 47.58 -8.44 -12.11
N CYS A 8 48.27 -7.47 -11.56
CA CYS A 8 47.68 -6.47 -10.64
C CYS A 8 46.56 -5.66 -11.30
N LEU A 9 46.68 -5.31 -12.59
CA LEU A 9 45.62 -4.62 -13.33
C LEU A 9 44.38 -5.49 -13.53
N LEU A 10 44.56 -6.77 -13.85
CA LEU A 10 43.47 -7.71 -14.03
C LEU A 10 42.72 -7.95 -12.70
N GLU A 11 43.45 -8.14 -11.60
CA GLU A 11 42.85 -8.27 -10.26
C GLU A 11 42.05 -7.02 -9.86
N ALA A 12 42.59 -5.82 -10.16
CA ALA A 12 41.88 -4.57 -9.89
C ALA A 12 40.60 -4.43 -10.72
N VAL A 13 40.65 -4.81 -12.01
CA VAL A 13 39.47 -4.79 -12.89
C VAL A 13 38.42 -5.81 -12.43
N GLU A 14 38.84 -7.02 -12.08
CA GLU A 14 37.95 -8.07 -11.56
C GLU A 14 37.23 -7.60 -10.29
N THR A 15 37.98 -7.04 -9.34
CA THR A 15 37.42 -6.48 -8.10
C THR A 15 36.42 -5.35 -8.38
N LEU A 16 36.75 -4.45 -9.30
CA LEU A 16 35.86 -3.36 -9.69
C LEU A 16 34.55 -3.88 -10.30
N VAL A 17 34.66 -4.84 -11.23
CA VAL A 17 33.49 -5.45 -11.90
C VAL A 17 32.63 -6.19 -10.89
N LEU A 18 33.23 -6.97 -10.00
CA LEU A 18 32.48 -7.70 -8.96
C LEU A 18 31.77 -6.72 -8.01
N THR A 19 32.46 -5.67 -7.57
CA THR A 19 31.88 -4.62 -6.71
C THR A 19 30.70 -3.93 -7.40
N LEU A 20 30.85 -3.60 -8.70
CA LEU A 20 29.78 -2.99 -9.48
C LEU A 20 28.56 -3.93 -9.60
N ILE A 21 28.78 -5.21 -9.86
CA ILE A 21 27.70 -6.21 -9.96
C ILE A 21 26.97 -6.31 -8.61
N ILE A 22 27.69 -6.44 -7.51
CA ILE A 22 27.11 -6.51 -6.17
C ILE A 22 26.30 -5.23 -5.87
N PHE A 23 26.85 -4.08 -6.17
CA PHE A 23 26.16 -2.80 -5.98
C PHE A 23 24.85 -2.72 -6.78
N LEU A 24 24.87 -3.11 -8.05
CA LEU A 24 23.67 -3.13 -8.89
C LEU A 24 22.63 -4.14 -8.39
N VAL A 25 23.05 -5.31 -7.90
CA VAL A 25 22.16 -6.31 -7.29
C VAL A 25 21.50 -5.73 -6.03
N ILE A 26 22.30 -5.12 -5.15
CA ILE A 26 21.75 -4.53 -3.92
C ILE A 26 20.74 -3.43 -4.25
N GLN A 27 21.08 -2.48 -5.12
CA GLN A 27 20.17 -1.38 -5.49
C GLN A 27 18.87 -1.84 -6.14
N ASN A 28 18.92 -2.86 -7.00
CA ASN A 28 17.73 -3.28 -7.74
C ASN A 28 16.83 -4.23 -6.94
N PHE A 29 17.39 -5.08 -6.09
CA PHE A 29 16.65 -6.18 -5.47
C PHE A 29 16.51 -6.09 -3.95
N VAL A 30 17.44 -5.40 -3.27
CA VAL A 30 17.47 -5.40 -1.80
C VAL A 30 16.94 -4.11 -1.22
N ALA A 31 17.55 -2.98 -1.57
CA ALA A 31 17.21 -1.70 -0.97
C ALA A 31 17.42 -0.54 -1.94
N GLN A 32 16.51 0.42 -1.94
CA GLN A 32 16.55 1.59 -2.81
C GLN A 32 16.35 2.86 -2.00
N PRO A 33 17.18 3.90 -2.23
CA PRO A 33 17.00 5.20 -1.62
C PRO A 33 15.84 5.97 -2.28
N TYR A 34 15.02 6.64 -1.47
CA TYR A 34 13.97 7.56 -1.90
C TYR A 34 14.09 8.87 -1.14
N GLN A 35 13.84 9.97 -1.84
CA GLN A 35 13.70 11.29 -1.23
C GLN A 35 12.24 11.52 -0.87
N VAL A 36 11.98 12.02 0.32
CA VAL A 36 10.66 12.48 0.74
C VAL A 36 10.43 13.87 0.16
N GLU A 37 9.46 14.01 -0.74
CA GLU A 37 9.17 15.28 -1.42
C GLU A 37 7.98 16.02 -0.80
N GLN A 38 7.01 15.28 -0.25
CA GLN A 38 5.74 15.81 0.21
C GLN A 38 5.62 15.83 1.74
N MET A 39 4.73 16.68 2.24
CA MET A 39 4.48 16.86 3.67
C MET A 39 3.53 15.82 4.26
N SER A 40 3.00 14.90 3.47
CA SER A 40 1.94 13.96 3.90
C SER A 40 2.35 13.00 5.02
N MET A 41 3.64 12.88 5.31
CA MET A 41 4.19 12.06 6.39
C MET A 41 4.81 12.91 7.51
N GLU A 42 4.55 14.22 7.52
CA GLU A 42 5.01 15.11 8.59
C GLU A 42 4.58 14.62 9.96
N ASN A 43 5.39 14.89 10.93
CA ASN A 43 5.58 14.30 12.23
C ASN A 43 6.52 13.08 12.22
N THR A 44 6.44 12.19 11.23
CA THR A 44 7.39 11.07 11.11
C THR A 44 8.51 11.34 10.10
N LEU A 45 8.17 11.80 8.90
CA LEU A 45 9.11 12.08 7.83
C LEU A 45 8.89 13.50 7.28
N LEU A 46 9.97 14.26 7.18
CA LEU A 46 9.95 15.62 6.67
C LEU A 46 10.42 15.68 5.20
N PRO A 47 9.97 16.68 4.44
CA PRO A 47 10.49 16.92 3.09
C PRO A 47 12.03 17.04 3.07
N ASN A 48 12.62 16.60 1.96
CA ASN A 48 14.08 16.55 1.74
C ASN A 48 14.85 15.55 2.61
N GLN A 49 14.18 14.73 3.41
CA GLN A 49 14.80 13.57 4.04
C GLN A 49 14.92 12.41 3.05
N TYR A 50 15.93 11.57 3.26
CA TYR A 50 16.12 10.36 2.46
C TYR A 50 15.88 9.12 3.31
N VAL A 51 15.10 8.22 2.75
CA VAL A 51 14.77 6.93 3.37
C VAL A 51 15.28 5.78 2.53
N LEU A 52 15.67 4.71 3.19
CA LEU A 52 16.01 3.46 2.54
C LEU A 52 14.79 2.53 2.55
N VAL A 53 14.42 2.09 1.37
CA VAL A 53 13.24 1.24 1.15
C VAL A 53 13.71 -0.20 0.93
N ASP A 54 13.31 -1.08 1.83
CA ASP A 54 13.52 -2.52 1.75
C ASP A 54 12.51 -3.15 0.78
N LYS A 55 13.04 -3.78 -0.27
CA LYS A 55 12.26 -4.46 -1.32
C LYS A 55 12.23 -5.97 -1.14
N LEU A 56 13.11 -6.49 -0.28
CA LEU A 56 13.33 -7.92 -0.13
C LEU A 56 12.47 -8.53 0.97
N THR A 57 12.50 -7.94 2.18
CA THR A 57 11.80 -8.50 3.34
C THR A 57 10.30 -8.69 3.09
N PRO A 58 9.58 -7.75 2.45
CA PRO A 58 8.15 -7.93 2.17
C PRO A 58 7.81 -9.07 1.20
N ARG A 59 8.80 -9.65 0.53
CA ARG A 59 8.60 -10.86 -0.30
C ARG A 59 8.57 -12.15 0.51
N PHE A 60 9.10 -12.12 1.74
CA PHE A 60 9.22 -13.28 2.63
C PHE A 60 8.40 -13.10 3.92
N ASP A 61 8.12 -11.85 4.30
CA ASP A 61 7.30 -11.48 5.45
C ASP A 61 6.21 -10.50 4.99
N SER A 62 5.00 -10.67 5.47
CA SER A 62 3.88 -9.80 5.10
C SER A 62 4.05 -8.40 5.70
N TYR A 63 3.47 -7.40 5.03
CA TYR A 63 3.38 -6.05 5.58
C TYR A 63 2.59 -6.07 6.89
N LYS A 64 3.01 -5.22 7.82
CA LYS A 64 2.39 -5.06 9.13
C LYS A 64 1.68 -3.71 9.20
N ARG A 65 0.66 -3.64 10.03
CA ARG A 65 0.03 -2.37 10.37
C ARG A 65 1.07 -1.44 11.02
N GLY A 66 1.09 -0.20 10.59
CA GLY A 66 2.08 0.78 11.01
C GLY A 66 3.34 0.84 10.15
N ASP A 67 3.59 -0.13 9.26
CA ASP A 67 4.70 -0.05 8.30
C ASP A 67 4.52 1.17 7.39
N ILE A 68 5.61 1.85 7.08
CA ILE A 68 5.62 2.90 6.06
C ILE A 68 6.00 2.28 4.72
N VAL A 69 5.14 2.44 3.72
CA VAL A 69 5.34 1.85 2.39
C VAL A 69 5.49 2.91 1.31
N VAL A 70 6.32 2.60 0.34
CA VAL A 70 6.46 3.35 -0.92
C VAL A 70 5.76 2.56 -2.01
N PHE A 71 4.89 3.22 -2.78
CA PHE A 71 4.06 2.56 -3.78
C PHE A 71 3.69 3.48 -4.94
N THR A 72 3.32 2.91 -6.07
CA THR A 72 2.72 3.63 -7.20
C THR A 72 1.22 3.79 -6.95
N PRO A 73 0.66 5.01 -6.96
CA PRO A 73 -0.76 5.22 -6.71
C PRO A 73 -1.65 4.43 -7.70
N PRO A 74 -2.81 3.91 -7.26
CA PRO A 74 -3.74 3.25 -8.15
C PRO A 74 -4.16 4.16 -9.33
N GLY A 75 -4.16 3.61 -10.54
CA GLY A 75 -4.49 4.35 -11.76
C GLY A 75 -3.39 5.27 -12.30
N ALA A 76 -2.28 5.43 -11.60
CA ALA A 76 -1.12 6.18 -12.07
C ALA A 76 -0.28 5.37 -13.07
N SER A 77 0.44 6.06 -13.96
CA SER A 77 1.39 5.39 -14.85
C SER A 77 2.61 4.88 -14.08
N SER A 78 3.32 3.88 -14.62
CA SER A 78 4.54 3.33 -14.02
C SER A 78 5.68 4.36 -13.83
N ASN A 79 5.61 5.48 -14.54
CA ASN A 79 6.59 6.58 -14.45
C ASN A 79 6.15 7.69 -13.50
N SER A 80 5.02 7.55 -12.81
CA SER A 80 4.55 8.53 -11.83
C SER A 80 5.43 8.52 -10.59
N THR A 81 5.58 9.67 -9.94
CA THR A 81 6.27 9.78 -8.65
C THR A 81 5.60 8.88 -7.62
N PRO A 82 6.33 7.95 -7.00
CA PRO A 82 5.78 7.08 -5.97
C PRO A 82 5.30 7.87 -4.75
N PHE A 83 4.27 7.35 -4.10
CA PHE A 83 3.78 7.88 -2.83
C PHE A 83 4.41 7.13 -1.67
N ILE A 84 4.50 7.83 -0.53
CA ILE A 84 4.92 7.24 0.75
C ILE A 84 3.80 7.45 1.76
N LYS A 85 3.32 6.36 2.37
CA LYS A 85 2.20 6.36 3.33
C LYS A 85 2.39 5.27 4.37
N ARG A 86 1.62 5.36 5.46
CA ARG A 86 1.56 4.34 6.52
C ARG A 86 0.44 3.35 6.29
N VAL A 87 0.72 2.07 6.48
CA VAL A 87 -0.27 0.99 6.44
C VAL A 87 -1.18 1.09 7.68
N ILE A 88 -2.46 1.23 7.43
CA ILE A 88 -3.50 1.32 8.47
C ILE A 88 -4.36 0.05 8.47
N GLY A 89 -4.83 -0.41 7.31
CA GLY A 89 -5.61 -1.63 7.16
C GLY A 89 -4.85 -2.70 6.39
N LEU A 90 -4.95 -3.93 6.85
CA LEU A 90 -4.42 -5.14 6.23
C LEU A 90 -5.52 -5.87 5.46
N PRO A 91 -5.19 -6.81 4.55
CA PRO A 91 -6.18 -7.59 3.83
C PRO A 91 -7.20 -8.26 4.77
N GLY A 92 -8.49 -8.01 4.55
CA GLY A 92 -9.60 -8.53 5.34
C GLY A 92 -10.06 -7.63 6.48
N ASP A 93 -9.33 -6.56 6.80
CA ASP A 93 -9.77 -5.59 7.81
C ASP A 93 -10.95 -4.74 7.32
N THR A 94 -11.77 -4.32 8.28
CA THR A 94 -12.62 -3.13 8.13
C THR A 94 -11.89 -1.92 8.68
N VAL A 95 -11.99 -0.79 7.97
CA VAL A 95 -11.46 0.50 8.38
C VAL A 95 -12.61 1.47 8.45
N ASP A 96 -12.86 2.02 9.63
CA ASP A 96 -13.93 2.98 9.88
C ASP A 96 -13.34 4.29 10.43
N LEU A 97 -13.91 5.41 9.99
CA LEU A 97 -13.57 6.74 10.48
C LEU A 97 -14.80 7.31 11.22
N SER A 98 -14.63 7.60 12.48
CA SER A 98 -15.71 8.16 13.30
C SER A 98 -15.15 9.12 14.35
N ASN A 99 -15.79 10.29 14.48
CA ASN A 99 -15.44 11.31 15.47
C ASN A 99 -13.96 11.71 15.48
N GLY A 100 -13.33 11.71 14.29
CA GLY A 100 -11.91 12.07 14.15
C GLY A 100 -10.92 10.95 14.46
N HIS A 101 -11.39 9.75 14.75
CA HIS A 101 -10.61 8.56 15.11
C HIS A 101 -10.72 7.46 14.08
N VAL A 102 -9.73 6.58 14.05
CA VAL A 102 -9.67 5.40 13.18
C VAL A 102 -10.00 4.16 13.97
N PHE A 103 -10.90 3.37 13.43
CA PHE A 103 -11.29 2.06 13.97
C PHE A 103 -10.88 0.97 12.97
N ILE A 104 -10.36 -0.11 13.50
CA ILE A 104 -10.03 -1.31 12.73
C ILE A 104 -10.80 -2.47 13.35
N ASN A 105 -11.67 -3.11 12.55
CA ASN A 105 -12.50 -4.21 13.03
C ASN A 105 -13.28 -3.83 14.30
N ASP A 106 -13.93 -2.66 14.26
CA ASP A 106 -14.69 -2.05 15.36
C ASP A 106 -13.86 -1.63 16.58
N GLN A 107 -12.52 -1.68 16.51
CA GLN A 107 -11.65 -1.30 17.60
C GLN A 107 -10.87 -0.03 17.27
N GLU A 108 -10.96 1.00 18.13
CA GLU A 108 -10.17 2.23 18.00
C GLU A 108 -8.67 1.93 18.11
N ILE A 109 -7.88 2.51 17.20
CA ILE A 109 -6.42 2.39 17.23
C ILE A 109 -5.76 3.64 17.77
N SER A 110 -4.68 3.46 18.53
CA SER A 110 -3.84 4.57 18.99
C SER A 110 -2.85 4.97 17.89
N GLU A 111 -2.83 6.25 17.53
CA GLU A 111 -2.06 6.77 16.41
C GLU A 111 -1.12 7.93 16.82
N PRO A 112 -0.09 7.67 17.64
CA PRO A 112 0.79 8.72 18.18
C PRO A 112 1.63 9.41 17.11
N TYR A 113 1.67 8.88 15.89
CA TYR A 113 2.39 9.40 14.74
C TYR A 113 1.59 10.45 13.94
N VAL A 114 0.31 10.61 14.20
CA VAL A 114 -0.51 11.64 13.53
C VAL A 114 0.01 13.02 13.88
N TYR A 115 0.00 13.92 12.88
CA TYR A 115 0.44 15.30 13.07
C TYR A 115 -0.33 15.97 14.22
N PRO A 116 0.35 16.62 15.17
CA PRO A 116 -0.29 17.13 16.38
C PRO A 116 -1.47 18.06 16.09
N GLY A 117 -2.56 17.82 16.80
CA GLY A 117 -3.78 18.65 16.71
C GLY A 117 -4.69 18.31 15.53
N GLN A 118 -4.38 17.28 14.74
CA GLN A 118 -5.25 16.84 13.65
C GLN A 118 -6.13 15.67 14.07
N THR A 119 -7.31 15.62 13.43
CA THR A 119 -8.24 14.49 13.46
C THR A 119 -8.25 13.78 12.11
N THR A 120 -8.76 12.56 12.08
CA THR A 120 -8.87 11.78 10.84
C THR A 120 -10.31 11.86 10.33
N GLU A 121 -10.54 12.75 9.38
CA GLU A 121 -11.86 12.94 8.80
C GLU A 121 -12.03 12.15 7.49
N PRO A 122 -13.26 11.70 7.20
CA PRO A 122 -13.61 11.14 5.90
C PRO A 122 -13.40 12.15 4.77
N ILE A 123 -12.98 11.67 3.60
CA ILE A 123 -12.88 12.49 2.39
C ILE A 123 -13.94 12.01 1.39
N GLY A 124 -14.72 12.95 0.86
CA GLY A 124 -15.79 12.61 -0.10
C GLY A 124 -17.01 11.90 0.50
N GLY A 125 -17.13 11.90 1.85
CA GLY A 125 -18.29 11.33 2.55
C GLY A 125 -18.25 9.81 2.75
N GLN A 126 -17.19 9.13 2.34
CA GLN A 126 -16.99 7.73 2.63
C GLN A 126 -16.17 7.59 3.92
N ASP A 127 -16.71 6.87 4.89
CA ASP A 127 -16.15 6.66 6.23
C ASP A 127 -15.89 5.19 6.56
N HIS A 128 -16.26 4.27 5.66
CA HIS A 128 -16.13 2.82 5.84
C HIS A 128 -15.49 2.15 4.62
N TRP A 129 -14.53 1.28 4.86
CA TRP A 129 -13.85 0.45 3.83
C TRP A 129 -13.64 -0.97 4.34
N ILE A 130 -13.82 -1.93 3.45
CA ILE A 130 -13.35 -3.30 3.64
C ILE A 130 -12.10 -3.45 2.77
N VAL A 131 -10.97 -3.84 3.37
CA VAL A 131 -9.70 -4.02 2.64
C VAL A 131 -9.72 -5.36 1.90
N PRO A 132 -9.74 -5.36 0.56
CA PRO A 132 -9.78 -6.60 -0.20
C PRO A 132 -8.53 -7.46 0.01
N PRO A 133 -8.60 -8.79 -0.26
CA PRO A 133 -7.42 -9.64 -0.32
C PRO A 133 -6.38 -9.08 -1.30
N GLY A 134 -5.11 -9.09 -0.89
CA GLY A 134 -4.01 -8.58 -1.72
C GLY A 134 -3.92 -7.06 -1.81
N MET A 135 -4.60 -6.32 -0.94
CA MET A 135 -4.55 -4.85 -0.87
C MET A 135 -4.20 -4.35 0.52
N LEU A 136 -3.74 -3.11 0.59
CA LEU A 136 -3.46 -2.37 1.83
C LEU A 136 -4.28 -1.08 1.86
N PHE A 137 -4.80 -0.72 3.03
CA PHE A 137 -5.35 0.61 3.25
C PHE A 137 -4.27 1.48 3.90
N VAL A 138 -3.93 2.60 3.26
CA VAL A 138 -2.80 3.43 3.68
C VAL A 138 -3.24 4.86 3.92
N MET A 139 -2.66 5.52 4.92
CA MET A 139 -2.90 6.94 5.20
C MET A 139 -1.60 7.70 5.46
N GLY A 140 -1.62 9.01 5.21
CA GLY A 140 -0.53 9.89 5.63
C GLY A 140 -0.59 10.19 7.12
N ASP A 141 0.56 10.46 7.74
CA ASP A 141 0.62 10.88 9.14
C ASP A 141 0.12 12.33 9.32
N HIS A 142 0.29 13.16 8.28
CA HIS A 142 -0.32 14.49 8.17
C HIS A 142 -1.71 14.37 7.51
N ARG A 143 -2.72 14.01 8.28
CA ARG A 143 -4.07 13.62 7.84
C ARG A 143 -4.74 14.63 6.93
N GLU A 144 -4.64 15.92 7.23
CA GLU A 144 -5.27 17.01 6.47
C GLU A 144 -4.52 17.33 5.18
N ASN A 145 -3.24 16.96 5.08
CA ASN A 145 -2.40 17.21 3.91
C ASN A 145 -1.94 15.91 3.24
N SER A 146 -2.86 14.97 3.05
CA SER A 146 -2.55 13.67 2.47
C SER A 146 -3.61 13.24 1.46
N SER A 147 -3.15 12.95 0.22
CA SER A 147 -3.91 12.14 -0.71
C SER A 147 -3.54 10.68 -0.46
N ASP A 148 -4.50 9.89 0.05
CA ASP A 148 -4.29 8.53 0.50
C ASP A 148 -5.52 7.65 0.24
N SER A 149 -5.63 6.48 0.88
CA SER A 149 -6.72 5.54 0.63
C SER A 149 -8.12 6.09 0.92
N ARG A 150 -8.26 7.18 1.63
CA ARG A 150 -9.54 7.91 1.79
C ARG A 150 -10.01 8.54 0.47
N VAL A 151 -9.06 8.80 -0.46
CA VAL A 151 -9.33 9.42 -1.77
C VAL A 151 -9.39 8.37 -2.88
N PHE A 152 -8.39 7.46 -2.96
CA PHE A 152 -8.24 6.54 -4.07
C PHE A 152 -8.54 5.07 -3.73
N GLY A 153 -8.94 4.79 -2.47
CA GLY A 153 -9.22 3.43 -2.01
C GLY A 153 -7.98 2.61 -1.64
N PRO A 154 -8.17 1.31 -1.36
CA PRO A 154 -7.07 0.40 -1.04
C PRO A 154 -6.07 0.26 -2.18
N VAL A 155 -4.79 0.03 -1.83
CA VAL A 155 -3.65 -0.09 -2.74
C VAL A 155 -3.32 -1.56 -2.96
N PRO A 156 -3.27 -2.05 -4.22
CA PRO A 156 -2.81 -3.41 -4.51
C PRO A 156 -1.38 -3.63 -4.04
N LEU A 157 -1.08 -4.81 -3.50
CA LEU A 157 0.28 -5.18 -3.09
C LEU A 157 1.27 -5.14 -4.26
N ASP A 158 0.84 -5.41 -5.48
CA ASP A 158 1.66 -5.32 -6.69
C ASP A 158 2.13 -3.89 -7.01
N ASN A 159 1.42 -2.89 -6.49
CA ASN A 159 1.82 -1.49 -6.62
C ASN A 159 2.86 -1.08 -5.56
N VAL A 160 3.07 -1.89 -4.52
CA VAL A 160 3.98 -1.57 -3.42
C VAL A 160 5.41 -1.90 -3.83
N ILE A 161 6.26 -0.88 -3.80
CA ILE A 161 7.68 -0.99 -4.14
C ILE A 161 8.46 -1.62 -2.97
N GLY A 162 8.11 -1.24 -1.73
CA GLY A 162 8.74 -1.78 -0.54
C GLY A 162 8.43 -0.98 0.73
N ARG A 163 9.07 -1.39 1.83
CA ARG A 163 8.91 -0.80 3.16
C ARG A 163 10.06 0.16 3.46
N ALA A 164 9.75 1.41 3.83
CA ALA A 164 10.73 2.36 4.35
C ALA A 164 11.06 1.98 5.81
N TRP A 165 12.33 1.71 6.09
CA TRP A 165 12.76 1.23 7.40
C TRP A 165 13.87 2.07 8.04
N LEU A 166 14.61 2.85 7.25
CA LEU A 166 15.73 3.66 7.71
C LEU A 166 15.64 5.05 7.11
N ARG A 167 15.65 6.08 7.96
CA ARG A 167 15.92 7.46 7.56
C ARG A 167 17.42 7.71 7.72
N TYR A 168 18.14 7.87 6.61
CA TYR A 168 19.61 7.94 6.65
C TYR A 168 20.18 9.35 6.41
N TRP A 169 19.34 10.26 5.89
CA TRP A 169 19.76 11.65 5.66
C TRP A 169 18.63 12.62 6.00
N PRO A 170 18.96 13.81 6.59
CA PRO A 170 20.29 14.26 7.03
C PRO A 170 20.82 13.42 8.20
N LEU A 171 22.15 13.39 8.40
CA LEU A 171 22.77 12.59 9.47
C LEU A 171 22.27 12.98 10.87
N SER A 172 21.86 14.23 11.06
CA SER A 172 21.23 14.72 12.30
C SER A 172 19.88 14.07 12.62
N ALA A 173 19.24 13.46 11.59
CA ALA A 173 17.96 12.78 11.70
C ALA A 173 18.07 11.28 11.41
N PHE A 174 19.29 10.71 11.48
CA PHE A 174 19.51 9.28 11.26
C PHE A 174 18.74 8.44 12.28
N GLU A 175 17.83 7.58 11.80
CA GLU A 175 16.96 6.79 12.66
C GLU A 175 16.40 5.57 11.92
N VAL A 176 16.30 4.45 12.64
CA VAL A 176 15.49 3.31 12.19
C VAL A 176 14.02 3.65 12.44
N ILE A 177 13.22 3.64 11.39
CA ILE A 177 11.80 3.97 11.46
C ILE A 177 11.08 2.86 12.23
N ALA A 178 10.54 3.20 13.40
CA ALA A 178 9.80 2.25 14.23
C ALA A 178 8.43 1.96 13.62
N THR A 179 8.06 0.68 13.58
CA THR A 179 6.69 0.25 13.28
C THR A 179 5.91 0.22 14.61
N PRO A 180 4.84 1.01 14.76
CA PRO A 180 3.99 0.96 15.94
C PRO A 180 3.40 -0.43 16.15
N THR A 181 3.23 -0.82 17.40
CA THR A 181 2.53 -2.06 17.76
C THR A 181 1.11 -1.75 18.20
N TYR A 182 0.19 -2.63 17.86
CA TYR A 182 -1.24 -2.53 18.20
C TYR A 182 -1.64 -3.78 18.99
N PRO A 183 -1.34 -3.84 20.29
CA PRO A 183 -1.48 -5.06 21.10
C PRO A 183 -2.93 -5.52 21.24
N ASP A 184 -3.87 -4.59 21.11
CA ASP A 184 -5.29 -4.86 21.32
C ASP A 184 -6.02 -5.36 20.06
N LEU A 185 -5.36 -5.27 18.89
CA LEU A 185 -5.92 -5.78 17.64
C LEU A 185 -5.60 -7.26 17.50
N SER A 186 -6.55 -8.12 17.85
CA SER A 186 -6.47 -9.53 17.48
C SER A 186 -6.49 -9.68 15.96
N PRO A 187 -5.61 -10.51 15.36
CA PRO A 187 -5.77 -10.86 13.96
C PRO A 187 -7.17 -11.44 13.77
N LEU A 188 -7.95 -10.91 12.84
CA LEU A 188 -9.18 -11.59 12.42
C LEU A 188 -8.78 -13.00 12.01
N ALA A 189 -9.31 -14.00 12.70
CA ALA A 189 -9.22 -15.36 12.22
C ALA A 189 -9.90 -15.35 10.85
N LEU A 190 -9.10 -15.51 9.78
CA LEU A 190 -9.66 -15.77 8.46
C LEU A 190 -10.72 -16.84 8.63
N PRO A 191 -11.96 -16.66 8.15
CA PRO A 191 -12.95 -17.71 8.22
C PRO A 191 -12.32 -18.94 7.60
N SER A 192 -12.10 -19.97 8.43
CA SER A 192 -11.61 -21.27 7.98
C SER A 192 -12.50 -21.66 6.82
N ALA A 193 -11.89 -21.91 5.65
CA ALA A 193 -12.62 -22.38 4.49
C ALA A 193 -13.50 -23.53 4.96
N ALA A 194 -14.82 -23.30 4.93
CA ALA A 194 -15.78 -24.32 5.30
C ALA A 194 -15.46 -25.58 4.48
N PRO A 195 -15.38 -26.76 5.11
CA PRO A 195 -15.17 -27.98 4.36
C PRO A 195 -16.25 -28.06 3.30
N SER A 196 -15.88 -28.24 2.04
CA SER A 196 -16.78 -28.45 0.92
C SER A 196 -17.67 -29.61 1.22
N GLY A 197 -18.88 -29.34 1.79
CA GLY A 197 -19.92 -30.30 2.00
C GLY A 197 -20.34 -30.84 0.63
N HIS A 198 -20.17 -32.13 0.47
CA HIS A 198 -20.72 -32.93 -0.61
C HIS A 198 -22.23 -32.66 -0.70
N VAL A 199 -22.65 -31.86 -1.65
CA VAL A 199 -24.04 -31.74 -2.02
C VAL A 199 -24.39 -33.00 -2.82
N ARG A 200 -25.04 -33.97 -2.13
CA ARG A 200 -25.72 -35.05 -2.81
C ARG A 200 -26.81 -34.47 -3.68
N GLY A 201 -26.78 -34.86 -4.94
CA GLY A 201 -27.71 -34.43 -5.96
C GLY A 201 -29.19 -34.68 -5.59
N ALA A 202 -30.00 -33.67 -5.85
CA ALA A 202 -31.44 -33.80 -5.99
C ALA A 202 -31.79 -33.68 -7.48
N PRO A 203 -32.76 -34.45 -7.99
CA PRO A 203 -33.01 -34.53 -9.43
C PRO A 203 -33.71 -33.29 -9.96
N ALA A 204 -33.31 -32.91 -11.18
CA ALA A 204 -33.90 -31.83 -11.94
C ALA A 204 -35.39 -32.09 -12.27
N GLN A 205 -36.24 -31.12 -11.98
CA GLN A 205 -37.56 -31.00 -12.61
C GLN A 205 -37.49 -29.93 -13.71
N PRO A 206 -38.10 -30.16 -14.86
CA PRO A 206 -38.11 -29.21 -15.96
C PRO A 206 -39.17 -28.12 -15.73
N ALA A 207 -38.75 -26.85 -15.76
CA ALA A 207 -39.66 -25.72 -15.76
C ALA A 207 -40.18 -25.45 -17.16
N ALA A 208 -41.48 -25.35 -17.26
CA ALA A 208 -42.23 -25.05 -18.47
C ALA A 208 -41.98 -23.63 -18.96
N ILE A 209 -41.87 -23.54 -20.27
CA ILE A 209 -41.84 -22.33 -21.10
C ILE A 209 -43.20 -21.65 -21.06
N ALA A 210 -43.26 -20.37 -20.74
CA ALA A 210 -44.37 -19.49 -21.09
C ALA A 210 -43.83 -18.35 -21.94
N VAL A 211 -44.33 -18.33 -23.16
CA VAL A 211 -44.06 -17.35 -24.23
C VAL A 211 -45.24 -16.37 -24.27
N GLU A 212 -44.87 -15.08 -24.45
CA GLU A 212 -45.53 -14.05 -25.27
C GLU A 212 -46.59 -13.12 -24.64
N PRO A 213 -46.95 -12.02 -25.36
CA PRO A 213 -46.15 -11.14 -26.25
C PRO A 213 -46.40 -9.61 -26.09
N SER A 214 -45.52 -8.86 -26.76
CA SER A 214 -45.71 -7.60 -27.52
C SER A 214 -46.69 -6.50 -27.08
N GLY A 215 -46.17 -5.25 -27.18
CA GLY A 215 -46.93 -4.00 -27.29
C GLY A 215 -46.01 -2.76 -27.33
N GLN A 216 -45.44 -2.50 -28.39
CA GLN A 216 -45.45 -1.40 -29.36
C GLN A 216 -45.78 0.02 -28.79
N VAL A 217 -44.81 0.94 -28.94
CA VAL A 217 -44.69 2.13 -29.77
C VAL A 217 -45.24 3.48 -29.26
N ARG A 218 -44.41 4.46 -29.48
CA ARG A 218 -44.52 5.91 -29.73
C ARG A 218 -43.97 6.75 -28.56
N GLY A 219 -43.05 7.66 -28.79
CA GLY A 219 -42.75 8.54 -29.89
C GLY A 219 -42.35 9.87 -29.28
N SER A 220 -41.25 10.40 -29.70
CA SER A 220 -40.62 11.69 -29.47
C SER A 220 -41.58 12.92 -29.43
N PRO A 221 -41.14 14.19 -29.18
CA PRO A 221 -39.80 14.76 -29.36
C PRO A 221 -39.40 15.91 -28.37
N VAL A 222 -38.06 16.23 -28.38
CA VAL A 222 -37.41 17.56 -28.43
C VAL A 222 -38.00 18.78 -27.72
N ALA A 223 -37.12 19.39 -26.87
CA ALA A 223 -36.81 20.84 -26.78
C ALA A 223 -35.65 21.03 -25.82
N ARG A 224 -34.69 21.53 -26.15
CA ARG A 224 -33.75 22.60 -26.46
C ARG A 224 -33.94 23.85 -25.58
N ALA A 225 -32.74 24.26 -25.00
CA ALA A 225 -32.31 25.61 -24.53
C ALA A 225 -32.98 26.14 -23.24
N ALA A 226 -32.21 26.58 -22.28
CA ALA A 226 -31.23 27.67 -22.26
C ALA A 226 -30.13 27.37 -21.23
#